data_2f98539496643d7c501660b604f36aff
#
_entry.id   2f98539496643d7c501660b604f36aff
#
_cell.length_a   1.000
_cell.length_b   1.000
_cell.length_c   1.000
_cell.angle_alpha   90.00
_cell.angle_beta   90.00
_cell.angle_gamma   90.00
#
_symmetry.space_group_name_H-M   'P 1'
#
loop_
_entity.id
_entity.type
_entity.pdbx_description
1 polymer ?
#
loop_
_entity_poly.entity_id
_entity_poly.type
_entity_poly.pdbx_seq_one_letter_code
_entity_poly.pdbx_strand_id
1 'polypeptide(L)' 'SEAEVALAVRLIEATTGQARPVEARLVETVKHSGGETAVLDITLPELLPGDYFLYVNVVDRTSKAQAYKQVSFSVLAR' A
#
# COMPACT_ATOMS: atom_id res chain seq x y z
N SER A 1 20.97 -11.07 9.68
CA SER A 1 19.60 -11.53 9.49
C SER A 1 18.81 -10.54 8.67
N GLU A 2 17.91 -11.04 7.90
CA GLU A 2 17.05 -10.20 7.09
C GLU A 2 15.98 -9.54 7.94
N ALA A 3 15.64 -8.31 7.61
CA ALA A 3 14.54 -7.62 8.24
C ALA A 3 13.23 -8.32 7.88
N GLU A 4 12.41 -8.58 8.86
CA GLU A 4 11.06 -9.07 8.64
C GLU A 4 10.13 -7.90 8.47
N VAL A 5 9.49 -7.82 7.30
CA VAL A 5 8.58 -6.74 6.97
C VAL A 5 7.18 -7.29 6.83
N ALA A 6 6.26 -6.72 7.59
CA ALA A 6 4.84 -7.00 7.46
C ALA A 6 4.19 -5.90 6.64
N LEU A 7 3.34 -6.30 5.72
CA LEU A 7 2.70 -5.39 4.78
C LEU A 7 1.19 -5.57 4.86
N ALA A 8 0.47 -4.48 5.06
CA ALA A 8 -0.99 -4.48 5.00
C ALA A 8 -1.44 -3.42 3.99
N VAL A 9 -2.21 -3.84 3.00
CA VAL A 9 -2.72 -2.94 1.97
C VAL A 9 -4.22 -3.14 1.83
N ARG A 10 -4.95 -2.04 1.81
CA ARG A 10 -6.41 -2.06 1.67
C ARG A 10 -6.84 -1.07 0.61
N LEU A 11 -7.77 -1.51 -0.23
CA LEU A 11 -8.37 -0.66 -1.25
C LEU A 11 -9.86 -0.50 -0.92
N ILE A 12 -10.31 0.72 -0.77
CA ILE A 12 -11.67 1.03 -0.33
C ILE A 12 -12.36 1.93 -1.37
N GLU A 13 -13.55 1.55 -1.78
CA GLU A 13 -14.41 2.43 -2.58
C GLU A 13 -14.89 3.59 -1.74
N ALA A 14 -14.65 4.82 -2.19
CA ALA A 14 -15.02 6.01 -1.42
C ALA A 14 -16.53 6.15 -1.24
N THR A 15 -17.31 5.79 -2.27
CA THR A 15 -18.76 5.97 -2.24
C THR A 15 -19.46 4.99 -1.31
N THR A 16 -19.03 3.73 -1.31
CA THR A 16 -19.72 2.66 -0.57
C THR A 16 -19.00 2.24 0.69
N GLY A 17 -17.71 2.58 0.81
CA GLY A 17 -16.88 2.08 1.89
C GLY A 17 -16.50 0.61 1.73
N GLN A 18 -16.81 0.01 0.61
CA GLN A 18 -16.60 -1.40 0.37
C GLN A 18 -15.13 -1.68 0.03
N ALA A 19 -14.57 -2.71 0.67
CA ALA A 19 -13.21 -3.13 0.38
C ALA A 19 -13.16 -3.94 -0.91
N ARG A 20 -12.09 -3.72 -1.69
CA ARG A 20 -11.80 -4.49 -2.89
C ARG A 20 -10.51 -5.27 -2.70
N PRO A 21 -10.40 -6.48 -3.25
CA PRO A 21 -9.17 -7.24 -3.13
C PRO A 21 -8.02 -6.54 -3.86
N VAL A 22 -6.85 -6.57 -3.27
CA VAL A 22 -5.65 -5.99 -3.86
C VAL A 22 -4.45 -6.87 -3.49
N GLU A 23 -3.55 -7.05 -4.42
CA GLU A 23 -2.30 -7.77 -4.18
C GLU A 23 -1.16 -6.78 -4.09
N ALA A 24 -0.31 -7.00 -3.09
CA ALA A 24 0.86 -6.15 -2.90
C ALA A 24 2.04 -7.01 -2.47
N ARG A 25 3.22 -6.62 -2.93
CA ARG A 25 4.44 -7.27 -2.50
C ARG A 25 5.55 -6.25 -2.35
N LEU A 26 6.45 -6.53 -1.43
CA LEU A 26 7.64 -5.72 -1.23
C LEU A 26 8.67 -6.09 -2.30
N VAL A 27 9.10 -5.11 -3.07
CA VAL A 27 10.12 -5.31 -4.11
C VAL A 27 11.50 -5.13 -3.52
N GLU A 28 11.72 -4.04 -2.80
CA GLU A 28 12.99 -3.76 -2.17
C GLU A 28 12.84 -2.72 -1.06
N THR A 29 13.83 -2.65 -0.21
CA THR A 29 13.97 -1.57 0.74
C THR A 29 15.30 -0.86 0.50
N VAL A 30 15.28 0.46 0.57
CA VAL A 30 16.48 1.28 0.36
C VAL A 30 16.74 2.07 1.63
N LYS A 31 17.91 1.89 2.22
CA LYS A 31 18.32 2.66 3.40
C LYS A 31 19.05 3.92 2.98
N HIS A 32 18.74 5.00 3.63
CA HIS A 32 19.39 6.29 3.38
C HIS A 32 19.47 7.09 4.68
N SER A 33 20.12 8.23 4.64
CA SER A 33 20.40 9.01 5.84
C SER A 33 19.13 9.47 6.59
N GLY A 34 18.00 9.64 5.86
CA GLY A 34 16.75 10.07 6.47
C GLY A 34 15.84 8.92 6.88
N GLY A 35 16.28 7.67 6.73
CA GLY A 35 15.47 6.51 7.09
C GLY A 35 15.55 5.39 6.07
N GLU A 36 14.42 4.78 5.82
CA GLU A 36 14.31 3.64 4.92
C GLU A 36 13.11 3.83 4.01
N THR A 37 13.28 3.53 2.74
CA THR A 37 12.20 3.60 1.75
C THR A 37 11.84 2.19 1.30
N ALA A 38 10.59 1.84 1.41
CA ALA A 38 10.07 0.57 0.89
C ALA A 38 9.45 0.79 -0.48
N VAL A 39 9.82 -0.06 -1.42
CA VAL A 39 9.27 -0.04 -2.77
C VAL A 39 8.33 -1.24 -2.91
N LEU A 40 7.09 -0.96 -3.26
CA LEU A 40 6.05 -1.97 -3.36
C LEU A 40 5.51 -2.06 -4.78
N ASP A 41 5.21 -3.29 -5.20
CA ASP A 41 4.37 -3.53 -6.37
C ASP A 41 2.95 -3.80 -5.87
N ILE A 42 2.02 -3.03 -6.37
CA ILE A 42 0.61 -3.20 -6.02
C ILE A 42 -0.17 -3.48 -7.29
N THR A 43 -0.82 -4.63 -7.33
CA THR A 43 -1.65 -5.03 -8.46
C THR A 43 -3.10 -4.75 -8.12
N LEU A 44 -3.71 -3.81 -8.85
CA LEU A 44 -5.10 -3.46 -8.63
C LEU A 44 -6.01 -4.41 -9.41
N PRO A 45 -7.17 -4.75 -8.84
CA PRO A 45 -8.17 -5.50 -9.57
C PRO A 45 -8.80 -4.61 -10.66
N GLU A 46 -9.62 -5.19 -11.49
CA GLU A 46 -10.42 -4.42 -12.43
C GLU A 46 -11.41 -3.57 -11.63
N LEU A 47 -11.35 -2.25 -11.80
CA LEU A 47 -12.14 -1.31 -11.04
C LEU A 47 -13.13 -0.57 -11.92
N LEU A 48 -14.33 -0.39 -11.40
CA LEU A 48 -15.33 0.46 -12.04
C LEU A 48 -14.93 1.94 -11.84
N PRO A 49 -15.40 2.83 -12.73
CA PRO A 49 -15.15 4.26 -12.54
C PRO A 49 -15.65 4.74 -11.18
N GLY A 50 -14.88 5.60 -10.56
CA GLY A 50 -15.20 6.13 -9.25
C GLY A 50 -13.96 6.52 -8.47
N ASP A 51 -14.17 6.91 -7.24
CA ASP A 51 -13.10 7.34 -6.34
C ASP A 51 -12.75 6.24 -5.36
N TYR A 52 -11.45 6.13 -5.08
CA TYR A 52 -10.91 5.05 -4.22
C TYR A 52 -9.85 5.59 -3.28
N PHE A 53 -9.72 4.92 -2.15
CA PHE A 53 -8.62 5.14 -1.22
C PHE A 53 -7.77 3.88 -1.13
N LEU A 54 -6.46 4.06 -1.20
CA LEU A 54 -5.49 2.99 -0.99
C LEU A 54 -4.76 3.27 0.32
N TYR A 55 -4.83 2.33 1.25
CA TYR A 55 -4.16 2.42 2.53
C TYR A 55 -3.03 1.41 2.57
N VAL A 56 -1.85 1.88 2.91
CA VAL A 56 -0.65 1.04 3.00
C VAL A 56 -0.04 1.21 4.37
N ASN A 57 0.21 0.09 5.03
CA ASN A 57 0.92 0.07 6.31
C ASN A 57 2.06 -0.93 6.20
N VAL A 58 3.26 -0.46 6.46
CA VAL A 58 4.48 -1.28 6.42
C VAL A 58 5.10 -1.27 7.81
N VAL A 59 5.35 -2.44 8.35
CA VAL A 59 5.96 -2.60 9.67
C VAL A 59 7.23 -3.42 9.52
N ASP A 60 8.35 -2.88 9.96
CA ASP A 60 9.60 -3.60 10.08
C ASP A 60 9.64 -4.20 11.48
N ARG A 61 9.46 -5.52 11.55
CA ARG A 61 9.40 -6.22 12.84
C ARG A 61 10.73 -6.23 13.59
N THR A 62 11.83 -6.09 12.88
CA THR A 62 13.15 -6.08 13.51
C THR A 62 13.41 -4.79 14.24
N SER A 63 13.19 -3.65 13.58
CA SER A 63 13.41 -2.32 14.17
C SER A 63 12.16 -1.78 14.84
N LYS A 64 11.01 -2.39 14.61
CA LYS A 64 9.68 -1.93 15.02
C LYS A 64 9.30 -0.58 14.42
N ALA A 65 9.98 -0.18 13.36
CA ALA A 65 9.61 0.99 12.59
C ALA A 65 8.34 0.72 11.80
N GLN A 66 7.53 1.75 11.63
CA GLN A 66 6.25 1.65 10.95
C GLN A 66 6.07 2.84 10.04
N ALA A 67 5.55 2.58 8.84
CA ALA A 67 5.19 3.62 7.89
C ALA A 67 3.76 3.40 7.43
N TYR A 68 3.01 4.48 7.37
CA TYR A 68 1.61 4.46 6.93
C TYR A 68 1.43 5.49 5.83
N LYS A 69 0.70 5.11 4.80
CA LYS A 69 0.39 6.03 3.72
C LYS A 69 -1.04 5.80 3.20
N GLN A 70 -1.71 6.90 2.91
CA GLN A 70 -3.02 6.90 2.28
C GLN A 70 -2.91 7.64 0.96
N VAL A 71 -3.44 7.03 -0.10
CA VAL A 71 -3.48 7.64 -1.43
C VAL A 71 -4.91 7.62 -1.92
N SER A 72 -5.40 8.75 -2.39
CA SER A 72 -6.70 8.82 -3.04
C SER A 72 -6.50 8.92 -4.55
N PHE A 73 -7.34 8.23 -5.30
CA PHE A 73 -7.26 8.27 -6.76
C PHE A 73 -8.64 8.02 -7.36
N SER A 74 -8.77 8.38 -8.62
CA SER A 74 -10.01 8.18 -9.35
C SER A 74 -9.78 7.30 -10.57
N VAL A 75 -10.73 6.42 -10.84
CA VAL A 75 -10.78 5.66 -12.07
C VAL A 75 -11.79 6.33 -12.98
N LEU A 76 -11.34 6.74 -14.14
CA LEU A 76 -12.17 7.47 -15.08
C LEU A 76 -12.90 6.52 -16.03
N ALA A 77 -14.10 6.91 -16.41
CA ALA A 77 -14.86 6.19 -17.43
C ALA A 77 -14.18 6.36 -18.78
N ARG A 78 -14.21 5.32 -19.58
CA ARG A 78 -13.69 5.35 -20.93
C ARG A 78 -14.80 5.64 -21.93
#